data_f0dd2623f8908d6690ad3a1ab95039f7
#
_entry.id   f0dd2623f8908d6690ad3a1ab95039f7
#
_cell.length_a   1.000
_cell.length_b   1.000
_cell.length_c   1.000
_cell.angle_alpha   90.00
_cell.angle_beta   90.00
_cell.angle_gamma   90.00
#
_symmetry.space_group_name_H-M   'P 1'
#
loop_
_entity.id
_entity.type
_entity.pdbx_description
1 polymer ?
#
loop_
_entity_poly.entity_id
_entity_poly.type
_entity_poly.pdbx_seq_one_letter_code
_entity_poly.pdbx_strand_id
1 'polypeptide(L)'
;MSGLASLLRRWLGQKGESKDSRTLRLEQRRGRRVRTGMPVLLYGRLANEPFQEHTRTIDVSSHGGLFPIAAAVVPSQKLIITNLETNDDLACRVARLIRTDQGTTLAAVEFLQPSLRFWGSAVSSFGHENSTAERIS
;
A
#
# COMPACT_ATOMS: atom_id res chain seq x y z
N MET A 1 -0.46 -15.20 12.23
CA MET A 1 0.18 -14.04 12.54
C MET A 1 1.64 -14.04 12.23
N SER A 2 2.33 -15.07 12.58
CA SER A 2 3.73 -15.07 12.34
C SER A 2 4.08 -14.95 10.89
N GLY A 3 3.28 -15.47 10.00
CA GLY A 3 3.57 -15.34 8.59
C GLY A 3 3.50 -13.92 8.11
N LEU A 4 2.57 -13.16 8.68
CA LEU A 4 2.43 -11.78 8.31
C LEU A 4 3.58 -10.97 8.84
N ALA A 5 3.96 -11.23 10.06
CA ALA A 5 5.07 -10.50 10.63
C ALA A 5 6.36 -10.80 9.87
N SER A 6 6.49 -12.02 9.40
CA SER A 6 7.65 -12.41 8.65
C SER A 6 7.74 -11.71 7.33
N LEU A 7 6.61 -11.57 6.66
CA LEU A 7 6.56 -10.88 5.41
C LEU A 7 6.96 -9.42 5.58
N LEU A 8 6.40 -8.78 6.57
CA LEU A 8 6.68 -7.40 6.81
C LEU A 8 8.14 -7.21 7.20
N ARG A 9 8.65 -8.07 8.05
CA ARG A 9 9.99 -7.96 8.48
C ARG A 9 10.96 -8.12 7.33
N ARG A 10 10.67 -9.04 6.43
CA ARG A 10 11.50 -9.24 5.29
C ARG A 10 11.52 -7.99 4.42
N TRP A 11 10.38 -7.38 4.25
CA TRP A 11 10.25 -6.20 3.45
C TRP A 11 11.01 -5.05 4.09
N LEU A 12 10.82 -4.84 5.37
CA LEU A 12 11.49 -3.77 6.08
C LEU A 12 12.97 -4.05 6.26
N GLY A 13 13.31 -5.29 6.46
CA GLY A 13 14.70 -5.65 6.61
C GLY A 13 15.50 -5.34 5.38
N GLN A 14 14.93 -5.59 4.25
CA GLN A 14 15.59 -5.27 3.02
C GLN A 14 15.82 -3.80 2.91
N LYS A 15 14.90 -3.02 3.39
CA LYS A 15 15.04 -1.61 3.32
C LYS A 15 16.12 -1.14 4.25
N GLY A 16 16.38 -1.84 5.29
CA GLY A 16 17.39 -1.42 6.21
C GLY A 16 18.78 -1.70 5.74
N GLU A 17 18.93 -2.39 4.63
CA GLU A 17 20.24 -2.74 4.16
C GLU A 17 20.78 -1.69 3.24
N SER A 18 22.05 -1.65 3.08
CA SER A 18 22.62 -0.67 2.22
C SER A 18 22.23 -0.85 0.80
N LYS A 19 21.88 -2.04 0.37
CA LYS A 19 21.46 -2.29 -0.97
C LYS A 19 20.00 -2.08 -1.14
N ASP A 20 19.42 -1.42 -0.21
CA ASP A 20 18.03 -1.20 -0.19
C ASP A 20 17.53 -0.50 -1.41
N SER A 21 18.24 0.48 -1.91
CA SER A 21 17.74 1.19 -3.05
C SER A 21 17.63 0.30 -4.24
N ARG A 22 18.55 -0.59 -4.45
CA ARG A 22 18.46 -1.50 -5.56
C ARG A 22 17.32 -2.46 -5.39
N THR A 23 17.11 -2.93 -4.17
CA THR A 23 16.01 -3.83 -3.89
C THR A 23 14.68 -3.15 -4.13
N LEU A 24 14.57 -1.92 -3.72
CA LEU A 24 13.33 -1.19 -3.93
C LEU A 24 13.07 -0.98 -5.40
N ARG A 25 14.08 -0.75 -6.18
CA ARG A 25 13.88 -0.58 -7.59
C ARG A 25 13.38 -1.86 -8.22
N LEU A 26 13.89 -2.99 -7.81
CA LEU A 26 13.42 -4.25 -8.33
C LEU A 26 11.99 -4.52 -7.91
N GLU A 27 11.67 -4.19 -6.68
CA GLU A 27 10.31 -4.37 -6.21
C GLU A 27 9.36 -3.50 -6.97
N GLN A 28 9.75 -2.31 -7.28
CA GLN A 28 8.89 -1.43 -8.03
C GLN A 28 8.68 -1.94 -9.44
N ARG A 29 9.66 -2.57 -10.05
CA ARG A 29 9.45 -3.11 -11.34
C ARG A 29 8.48 -4.24 -11.32
N ARG A 30 8.57 -5.09 -10.33
CA ARG A 30 7.66 -6.19 -10.24
C ARG A 30 6.31 -5.77 -9.75
N GLY A 31 6.26 -4.88 -8.77
CA GLY A 31 5.00 -4.38 -8.27
C GLY A 31 4.79 -3.00 -8.79
N ARG A 32 4.55 -2.89 -10.08
CA ARG A 32 4.43 -1.61 -10.73
C ARG A 32 3.49 -0.68 -10.01
N ARG A 33 3.89 0.54 -9.81
CA ARG A 33 3.07 1.53 -9.15
C ARG A 33 2.35 2.37 -10.18
N VAL A 34 1.12 2.70 -9.86
CA VAL A 34 0.30 3.54 -10.70
C VAL A 34 -0.20 4.70 -9.88
N ARG A 35 -0.02 5.91 -10.35
CA ARG A 35 -0.52 7.08 -9.67
C ARG A 35 -2.00 7.19 -9.90
N THR A 36 -2.76 7.09 -8.85
CA THR A 36 -4.20 7.17 -8.97
C THR A 36 -4.81 7.50 -7.63
N GLY A 37 -5.77 8.38 -7.61
CA GLY A 37 -6.43 8.82 -6.39
C GLY A 37 -7.67 8.00 -6.10
N MET A 38 -7.49 6.78 -5.70
CA MET A 38 -8.60 5.89 -5.37
C MET A 38 -9.13 6.20 -3.99
N PRO A 39 -10.45 6.37 -3.82
CA PRO A 39 -10.98 6.60 -2.49
C PRO A 39 -10.96 5.33 -1.68
N VAL A 40 -10.45 5.40 -0.48
CA VAL A 40 -10.36 4.25 0.39
C VAL A 40 -10.82 4.60 1.80
N LEU A 41 -11.26 3.59 2.52
CA LEU A 41 -11.59 3.70 3.92
C LEU A 41 -10.63 2.82 4.68
N LEU A 42 -10.01 3.38 5.68
CA LEU A 42 -9.08 2.64 6.54
C LEU A 42 -9.76 2.33 7.85
N TYR A 43 -9.57 1.14 8.34
CA TYR A 43 -10.13 0.72 9.60
C TYR A 43 -9.03 0.08 10.42
N GLY A 44 -8.95 0.45 11.67
CA GLY A 44 -7.95 -0.12 12.57
C GLY A 44 -8.25 0.27 13.99
N ARG A 45 -7.25 0.11 14.85
CA ARG A 45 -7.40 0.45 16.25
C ARG A 45 -6.25 1.33 16.69
N LEU A 46 -6.57 2.29 17.51
CA LEU A 46 -5.57 3.12 18.15
C LEU A 46 -5.83 3.04 19.64
N ALA A 47 -4.87 2.57 20.40
CA ALA A 47 -5.01 2.45 21.84
C ALA A 47 -6.28 1.69 22.20
N ASN A 48 -6.54 0.61 21.52
CA ASN A 48 -7.70 -0.24 21.75
C ASN A 48 -9.03 0.37 21.35
N GLU A 49 -9.01 1.50 20.71
CA GLU A 49 -10.23 2.11 20.21
C GLU A 49 -10.28 1.97 18.72
N PRO A 50 -11.40 1.55 18.15
CA PRO A 50 -11.47 1.45 16.71
C PRO A 50 -11.51 2.82 16.07
N PHE A 51 -10.94 2.94 14.89
CA PHE A 51 -11.03 4.17 14.14
C PHE A 51 -11.29 3.86 12.69
N GLN A 52 -11.85 4.83 12.00
CA GLN A 52 -12.04 4.77 10.56
C GLN A 52 -11.57 6.09 9.98
N GLU A 53 -11.02 6.03 8.81
CA GLU A 53 -10.56 7.26 8.17
C GLU A 53 -10.68 7.12 6.67
N HIS A 54 -11.29 8.10 6.03
CA HIS A 54 -11.36 8.15 4.57
C HIS A 54 -10.15 8.90 4.04
N THR A 55 -9.59 8.39 2.96
CA THR A 55 -8.49 9.09 2.32
C THR A 55 -8.48 8.70 0.85
N ARG A 56 -7.49 9.16 0.13
CA ARG A 56 -7.32 8.80 -1.26
C ARG A 56 -5.90 8.41 -1.49
N THR A 57 -5.68 7.44 -2.35
CA THR A 57 -4.34 6.99 -2.63
C THR A 57 -3.58 8.02 -3.43
N ILE A 58 -2.27 8.00 -3.34
CA ILE A 58 -1.38 8.75 -4.18
C ILE A 58 -0.88 7.82 -5.26
N ASP A 59 -0.48 6.63 -4.89
CA ASP A 59 -0.18 5.61 -5.88
C ASP A 59 -0.52 4.25 -5.29
N VAL A 60 -0.66 3.27 -6.16
CA VAL A 60 -1.06 1.92 -5.77
C VAL A 60 -0.26 0.91 -6.55
N SER A 61 -0.21 -0.29 -6.03
CA SER A 61 0.39 -1.42 -6.73
C SER A 61 -0.31 -2.70 -6.28
N SER A 62 0.04 -3.81 -6.87
CA SER A 62 -0.53 -5.08 -6.44
C SER A 62 -0.09 -5.44 -5.02
N HIS A 63 0.90 -4.77 -4.48
CA HIS A 63 1.42 -5.06 -3.15
C HIS A 63 0.92 -4.09 -2.10
N GLY A 64 0.29 -3.00 -2.47
CA GLY A 64 -0.20 -2.07 -1.47
C GLY A 64 -0.49 -0.70 -2.05
N GLY A 65 -0.29 0.32 -1.24
CA GLY A 65 -0.58 1.68 -1.66
C GLY A 65 0.04 2.71 -0.74
N LEU A 66 -0.04 3.94 -1.18
CA LEU A 66 0.48 5.07 -0.44
C LEU A 66 -0.63 6.10 -0.34
N PHE A 67 -0.87 6.64 0.83
CA PHE A 67 -1.94 7.61 1.01
C PHE A 67 -1.68 8.47 2.23
N PRO A 68 -2.26 9.68 2.27
CA PRO A 68 -2.17 10.51 3.47
C PRO A 68 -2.98 9.88 4.59
N ILE A 69 -2.54 10.05 5.80
CA ILE A 69 -3.26 9.51 6.94
C ILE A 69 -3.13 10.48 8.11
N ALA A 70 -4.24 10.74 8.77
CA ALA A 70 -4.26 11.59 9.93
C ALA A 70 -4.15 10.81 11.22
N ALA A 71 -4.67 9.57 11.23
CA ALA A 71 -4.64 8.74 12.42
C ALA A 71 -3.20 8.44 12.81
N ALA A 72 -2.93 8.36 14.08
CA ALA A 72 -1.58 8.16 14.58
C ALA A 72 -1.19 6.69 14.57
N VAL A 73 -1.21 6.09 13.39
CA VAL A 73 -0.82 4.69 13.26
C VAL A 73 0.68 4.56 13.38
N VAL A 74 1.15 3.36 13.59
CA VAL A 74 2.59 3.12 13.72
C VAL A 74 3.02 2.04 12.75
N PRO A 75 4.28 1.97 12.41
CA PRO A 75 4.76 0.91 11.53
C PRO A 75 4.44 -0.46 12.10
N SER A 76 4.14 -1.37 11.25
CA SER A 76 3.75 -2.73 11.55
C SER A 76 2.30 -2.87 12.00
N GLN A 77 1.59 -1.79 12.15
CA GLN A 77 0.20 -1.87 12.58
C GLN A 77 -0.66 -2.43 11.47
N LYS A 78 -1.58 -3.30 11.84
CA LYS A 78 -2.48 -3.91 10.88
C LYS A 78 -3.68 -3.01 10.66
N LEU A 79 -4.12 -2.93 9.44
CA LEU A 79 -5.29 -2.17 9.08
C LEU A 79 -6.10 -2.97 8.07
N ILE A 80 -7.37 -2.62 7.95
CA ILE A 80 -8.19 -3.12 6.87
C ILE A 80 -8.40 -1.94 5.94
N ILE A 81 -8.15 -2.14 4.67
CA ILE A 81 -8.36 -1.10 3.70
C ILE A 81 -9.52 -1.51 2.81
N THR A 82 -10.46 -0.62 2.59
CA THR A 82 -11.59 -0.86 1.73
C THR A 82 -11.48 0.04 0.51
N ASN A 83 -11.54 -0.53 -0.65
CA ASN A 83 -11.60 0.24 -1.88
C ASN A 83 -13.05 0.66 -2.05
N LEU A 84 -13.33 1.95 -1.92
CA LEU A 84 -14.71 2.41 -1.93
C LEU A 84 -15.36 2.34 -3.29
N GLU A 85 -14.60 2.13 -4.34
CA GLU A 85 -15.18 1.98 -5.66
C GLU A 85 -15.66 0.56 -5.91
N THR A 86 -15.05 -0.42 -5.30
CA THR A 86 -15.42 -1.81 -5.50
C THR A 86 -16.04 -2.44 -4.28
N ASN A 87 -15.85 -1.80 -3.12
CA ASN A 87 -16.29 -2.33 -1.83
C ASN A 87 -15.52 -3.58 -1.43
N ASP A 88 -14.35 -3.78 -1.97
CA ASP A 88 -13.51 -4.90 -1.56
C ASP A 88 -12.67 -4.48 -0.37
N ASP A 89 -12.48 -5.40 0.55
CA ASP A 89 -11.65 -5.19 1.72
C ASP A 89 -10.40 -6.03 1.62
N LEU A 90 -9.33 -5.53 2.18
CA LEU A 90 -8.10 -6.31 2.21
C LEU A 90 -7.31 -5.94 3.45
N ALA A 91 -6.72 -6.92 4.08
CA ALA A 91 -5.89 -6.67 5.24
C ALA A 91 -4.53 -6.19 4.78
N CYS A 92 -4.00 -5.21 5.47
CA CYS A 92 -2.70 -4.67 5.14
C CYS A 92 -1.98 -4.28 6.41
N ARG A 93 -0.75 -3.84 6.27
CA ARG A 93 0.07 -3.46 7.40
C ARG A 93 0.82 -2.21 7.03
N VAL A 94 0.96 -1.30 7.96
CA VAL A 94 1.71 -0.08 7.73
C VAL A 94 3.18 -0.46 7.61
N ALA A 95 3.75 -0.24 6.45
CA ALA A 95 5.14 -0.56 6.23
C ALA A 95 6.03 0.59 6.65
N ARG A 96 5.59 1.81 6.37
CA ARG A 96 6.40 2.97 6.68
C ARG A 96 5.55 4.22 6.71
N LEU A 97 5.98 5.19 7.47
CA LEU A 97 5.33 6.49 7.51
C LEU A 97 6.32 7.52 6.99
N ILE A 98 5.83 8.44 6.18
CA ILE A 98 6.65 9.46 5.57
C ILE A 98 6.06 10.81 5.91
N ARG A 99 6.87 11.72 6.44
CA ARG A 99 6.39 13.04 6.74
C ARG A 99 6.78 13.96 5.62
N THR A 100 5.83 14.67 5.07
CA THR A 100 6.12 15.57 3.96
C THR A 100 6.53 16.93 4.50
N ASP A 101 7.03 17.78 3.62
CA ASP A 101 7.42 19.12 3.99
C ASP A 101 6.25 19.94 4.48
N GLN A 102 5.05 19.61 4.07
CA GLN A 102 3.88 20.34 4.50
C GLN A 102 3.31 19.81 5.78
N GLY A 103 3.98 18.87 6.42
CA GLY A 103 3.51 18.34 7.69
C GLY A 103 2.48 17.24 7.56
N THR A 104 2.23 16.77 6.36
CA THR A 104 1.29 15.67 6.16
C THR A 104 2.03 14.36 6.37
N THR A 105 1.39 13.40 6.97
CA THR A 105 1.95 12.07 7.09
C THR A 105 1.37 11.18 6.01
N LEU A 106 2.23 10.50 5.31
CA LEU A 106 1.81 9.51 4.32
C LEU A 106 2.08 8.13 4.89
N ALA A 107 1.15 7.22 4.65
CA ALA A 107 1.34 5.83 5.06
C ALA A 107 1.54 4.99 3.83
N ALA A 108 2.62 4.23 3.83
CA ALA A 108 2.85 3.22 2.81
C ALA A 108 2.43 1.91 3.44
N VAL A 109 1.44 1.26 2.85
CA VAL A 109 0.95 -0.01 3.39
C VAL A 109 1.26 -1.14 2.45
N GLU A 110 1.41 -2.31 3.03
CA GLU A 110 1.67 -3.52 2.28
C GLU A 110 0.52 -4.48 2.53
N PHE A 111 -0.07 -5.02 1.47
CA PHE A 111 -1.11 -6.02 1.63
C PHE A 111 -0.50 -7.27 2.23
N LEU A 112 -1.25 -7.94 3.08
CA LEU A 112 -0.77 -9.19 3.64
C LEU A 112 -0.64 -10.24 2.56
N GLN A 113 -1.45 -10.12 1.52
CA GLN A 113 -1.31 -10.96 0.35
C GLN A 113 -1.47 -10.07 -0.86
N PRO A 114 -0.54 -10.09 -1.81
CA PRO A 114 -0.67 -9.25 -2.98
C PRO A 114 -1.96 -9.51 -3.74
N SER A 115 -2.50 -8.51 -4.35
CA SER A 115 -3.75 -8.62 -5.06
C SER A 115 -3.71 -7.76 -6.32
N LEU A 116 -3.90 -8.39 -7.45
CA LEU A 116 -3.96 -7.67 -8.70
C LEU A 116 -5.32 -7.05 -8.92
N ARG A 117 -6.31 -7.48 -8.17
CA ARG A 117 -7.66 -7.03 -8.39
C ARG A 117 -8.16 -6.01 -7.41
N PHE A 118 -7.47 -5.81 -6.31
CA PHE A 118 -8.01 -4.95 -5.26
C PHE A 118 -8.29 -3.54 -5.77
N TRP A 119 -7.46 -3.03 -6.64
CA TRP A 119 -7.63 -1.65 -7.11
C TRP A 119 -8.56 -1.57 -8.32
N GLY A 120 -9.11 -2.68 -8.75
CA GLY A 120 -10.12 -2.69 -9.77
C GLY A 120 -9.58 -2.45 -11.16
N SER A 121 -10.45 -2.09 -12.05
CA SER A 121 -10.08 -1.94 -13.43
C SER A 121 -9.16 -0.75 -13.66
N ALA A 122 -9.14 0.20 -12.77
CA ALA A 122 -8.32 1.36 -12.95
C ALA A 122 -6.84 0.98 -13.01
N VAL A 123 -6.47 -0.11 -12.40
CA VAL A 123 -5.11 -0.55 -12.39
C VAL A 123 -4.96 -1.97 -12.86
N SER A 124 -5.91 -2.43 -13.61
CA SER A 124 -5.87 -3.81 -14.09
C SER A 124 -4.72 -4.01 -15.05
N SER A 125 -4.11 -2.97 -15.50
CA SER A 125 -3.01 -3.09 -16.42
C SER A 125 -1.72 -3.48 -15.74
N PHE A 126 -1.69 -3.65 -14.44
CA PHE A 126 -0.50 -4.07 -13.77
C PHE A 126 0.15 -5.24 -14.48
N GLY A 127 -0.60 -6.16 -14.89
CA GLY A 127 -0.08 -7.35 -15.47
C GLY A 127 0.16 -7.23 -16.91
N HIS A 128 -0.50 -6.32 -17.61
CA HIS A 128 -0.32 -6.25 -18.99
C HIS A 128 0.44 -5.12 -19.40
N GLU A 129 0.77 -4.28 -18.53
CA GLU A 129 1.38 -3.18 -18.93
C GLU A 129 2.55 -3.46 -19.66
N ASN A 130 3.01 -4.51 -19.46
CA ASN A 130 4.03 -4.88 -20.20
C ASN A 130 3.70 -4.95 -21.53
N SER A 131 2.65 -5.40 -21.80
CA SER A 131 2.27 -5.55 -23.13
C SER A 131 1.69 -4.38 -23.57
N THR A 132 1.28 -3.82 -23.18
CA THR A 132 0.81 -2.99 -23.86
C THR A 132 0.52 -1.87 -23.58
N ALA A 133 0.46 -1.90 -22.85
CA ALA A 133 0.21 -0.84 -22.47
C ALA A 133 0.07 0.01 -23.43
N GLU A 134 0.29 -0.40 -23.52
CA GLU A 134 0.30 -0.04 -24.10
C GLU A 134 -0.51 0.05 -24.86
N ARG A 135 -1.03 -0.33 -24.96
CA ARG A 135 -1.76 -0.41 -25.60
C ARG A 135 -2.63 0.24 -25.52
N ILE A 136 -2.77 0.53 -25.03
CA ILE A 136 -3.41 1.04 -25.04
C ILE A 136 -3.67 1.49 -25.08
N SER A 137 -3.69 1.38 -24.99
CA SER A 137 -3.76 1.69 -25.05
C SER A 137 -3.93 1.86 -25.18
#